data_e0498750cc56e33b57196507558f98d9
#
_entry.id   e0498750cc56e33b57196507558f98d9
#
_cell.length_a   1.000
_cell.length_b   1.000
_cell.length_c   1.000
_cell.angle_alpha   90.00
_cell.angle_beta   90.00
_cell.angle_gamma   90.00
#
_symmetry.space_group_name_H-M   'P 1'
#
loop_
_entity.id
_entity.type
_entity.pdbx_description
1 polymer ?
#
loop_
_entity_poly.entity_id
_entity_poly.type
_entity_poly.pdbx_seq_one_letter_code
_entity_poly.pdbx_strand_id
1 'polypeptide(L)'
;GNDFAGDIAELIAYNTALSEGVRHKVEGYLAHKWGLAGSLPSTHTYKVGKPAFGGAQVLTFQPLSDKQAGQTIALNVSSDSGLSTFSYDSNDTSVVSFSGNVATALKVGKVIITATQAGQSPWLSATASQPFIVTATPRVDQTITFVDIPNKTVQSTNFDLNASASSGLPVSFAVVSGTSATVESNGTVTIIGAGVTTIRA
;
A
#
# COMPACT_ATOMS: atom_id res chain seq x y z
N GLY A 1 -64.36 -0.87 26.85
CA GLY A 1 -62.93 -0.76 26.45
C GLY A 1 -62.28 -2.10 26.63
N ASN A 2 -61.47 -2.54 25.66
CA ASN A 2 -60.64 -3.73 25.83
C ASN A 2 -59.34 -3.27 26.51
N ASP A 3 -59.28 -3.45 27.82
CA ASP A 3 -58.07 -3.16 28.56
C ASP A 3 -57.06 -4.29 28.30
N PHE A 4 -55.81 -3.90 27.98
CA PHE A 4 -54.71 -4.87 27.82
C PHE A 4 -54.30 -5.37 29.24
N ALA A 5 -54.50 -6.64 29.49
CA ALA A 5 -54.03 -7.31 30.71
C ALA A 5 -52.80 -8.13 30.37
N GLY A 6 -51.61 -7.62 30.69
CA GLY A 6 -50.35 -8.27 30.45
C GLY A 6 -49.16 -7.33 30.58
N ASP A 7 -47.96 -7.90 30.55
CA ASP A 7 -46.70 -7.15 30.61
C ASP A 7 -46.19 -6.78 29.21
N ILE A 8 -45.70 -5.54 29.02
CA ILE A 8 -45.00 -5.09 27.81
C ILE A 8 -43.52 -5.11 28.11
N ALA A 9 -42.80 -6.04 27.54
CA ALA A 9 -41.34 -6.17 27.70
C ALA A 9 -40.57 -5.09 26.89
N GLU A 10 -41.05 -4.78 25.69
CA GLU A 10 -40.44 -3.77 24.81
C GLU A 10 -41.43 -3.28 23.76
N LEU A 11 -41.33 -1.99 23.39
CA LEU A 11 -42.10 -1.37 22.33
C LEU A 11 -41.19 -0.71 21.35
N ILE A 12 -41.31 -1.05 20.05
CA ILE A 12 -40.58 -0.41 18.97
C ILE A 12 -41.58 0.25 18.02
N ALA A 13 -41.43 1.56 17.78
CA ALA A 13 -42.25 2.32 16.86
C ALA A 13 -41.48 2.71 15.61
N TYR A 14 -42.12 2.62 14.46
CA TYR A 14 -41.59 3.05 13.17
C TYR A 14 -42.42 4.18 12.59
N ASN A 15 -41.80 5.11 11.90
CA ASN A 15 -42.48 6.25 11.24
C ASN A 15 -43.06 5.88 9.86
N THR A 16 -42.87 4.65 9.39
CA THR A 16 -43.39 4.12 8.13
C THR A 16 -43.89 2.69 8.31
N ALA A 17 -44.80 2.25 7.45
CA ALA A 17 -45.20 0.86 7.40
C ALA A 17 -44.02 -0.04 6.98
N LEU A 18 -43.78 -1.09 7.76
CA LEU A 18 -42.74 -2.06 7.45
C LEU A 18 -43.19 -3.03 6.37
N SER A 19 -42.30 -3.41 5.44
CA SER A 19 -42.56 -4.57 4.60
C SER A 19 -42.67 -5.84 5.44
N GLU A 20 -43.40 -6.86 4.93
CA GLU A 20 -43.60 -8.12 5.64
C GLU A 20 -42.29 -8.77 6.10
N GLY A 21 -41.24 -8.78 5.25
CA GLY A 21 -39.95 -9.36 5.57
C GLY A 21 -39.24 -8.60 6.69
N VAL A 22 -39.34 -7.27 6.75
CA VAL A 22 -38.77 -6.46 7.83
C VAL A 22 -39.57 -6.63 9.12
N ARG A 23 -40.90 -6.69 9.03
CA ARG A 23 -41.78 -6.96 10.15
C ARG A 23 -41.46 -8.31 10.80
N HIS A 24 -41.38 -9.38 10.00
CA HIS A 24 -40.98 -10.72 10.49
C HIS A 24 -39.59 -10.73 11.16
N LYS A 25 -38.65 -9.95 10.65
CA LYS A 25 -37.33 -9.79 11.35
C LYS A 25 -37.48 -9.18 12.73
N VAL A 26 -38.24 -8.10 12.86
CA VAL A 26 -38.47 -7.43 14.15
C VAL A 26 -39.21 -8.35 15.12
N GLU A 27 -40.28 -8.99 14.67
CA GLU A 27 -41.04 -9.95 15.46
C GLU A 27 -40.15 -11.11 15.93
N GLY A 28 -39.37 -11.70 15.04
CA GLY A 28 -38.45 -12.78 15.37
C GLY A 28 -37.37 -12.33 16.36
N TYR A 29 -36.79 -11.13 16.20
CA TYR A 29 -35.82 -10.59 17.14
C TYR A 29 -36.40 -10.44 18.54
N LEU A 30 -37.56 -9.79 18.68
CA LEU A 30 -38.20 -9.60 19.96
C LEU A 30 -38.55 -10.92 20.61
N ALA A 31 -39.11 -11.87 19.83
CA ALA A 31 -39.47 -13.18 20.32
C ALA A 31 -38.25 -13.97 20.85
N HIS A 32 -37.12 -13.95 20.19
CA HIS A 32 -35.89 -14.57 20.67
C HIS A 32 -35.27 -13.83 21.84
N LYS A 33 -35.31 -12.48 21.83
CA LYS A 33 -34.77 -11.67 22.92
C LYS A 33 -35.48 -11.94 24.24
N TRP A 34 -36.80 -12.13 24.19
CA TRP A 34 -37.64 -12.29 25.37
C TRP A 34 -38.08 -13.75 25.62
N GLY A 35 -37.47 -14.73 24.94
CA GLY A 35 -37.79 -16.15 25.14
C GLY A 35 -39.14 -16.60 24.60
N LEU A 36 -39.78 -15.82 23.74
CA LEU A 36 -41.11 -16.06 23.16
C LEU A 36 -41.09 -16.68 21.78
N ALA A 37 -39.93 -17.15 21.29
CA ALA A 37 -39.81 -17.72 19.95
C ALA A 37 -40.75 -18.92 19.70
N GLY A 38 -41.04 -19.71 20.74
CA GLY A 38 -42.02 -20.80 20.70
C GLY A 38 -43.45 -20.38 20.39
N SER A 39 -43.82 -19.12 20.75
CA SER A 39 -45.13 -18.55 20.54
C SER A 39 -45.35 -17.96 19.13
N LEU A 40 -44.31 -17.86 18.30
CA LEU A 40 -44.43 -17.46 16.91
C LEU A 40 -45.21 -18.48 16.11
N PRO A 41 -45.97 -18.06 15.08
CA PRO A 41 -46.67 -18.98 14.16
C PRO A 41 -45.71 -20.04 13.58
N SER A 42 -46.20 -21.23 13.30
CA SER A 42 -45.36 -22.31 12.73
C SER A 42 -44.74 -21.94 11.36
N THR A 43 -45.36 -21.02 10.66
CA THR A 43 -44.91 -20.51 9.36
C THR A 43 -43.99 -19.30 9.47
N HIS A 44 -43.72 -18.81 10.69
CA HIS A 44 -42.88 -17.62 10.87
C HIS A 44 -41.41 -17.93 10.58
N THR A 45 -40.81 -17.18 9.67
CA THR A 45 -39.43 -17.38 9.17
C THR A 45 -38.39 -17.54 10.28
N TYR A 46 -38.58 -16.85 11.39
CA TYR A 46 -37.62 -16.83 12.51
C TYR A 46 -38.10 -17.59 13.75
N LYS A 47 -39.00 -18.55 13.60
CA LYS A 47 -39.48 -19.38 14.72
C LYS A 47 -38.36 -20.22 15.34
N VAL A 48 -37.48 -20.77 14.49
CA VAL A 48 -36.40 -21.69 14.88
C VAL A 48 -35.06 -20.99 15.05
N GLY A 49 -34.81 -19.91 14.29
CA GLY A 49 -33.54 -19.22 14.28
C GLY A 49 -33.70 -17.70 14.55
N LYS A 50 -32.83 -17.15 15.39
CA LYS A 50 -32.79 -15.71 15.65
C LYS A 50 -32.50 -14.94 14.35
N PRO A 51 -33.30 -13.91 14.01
CA PRO A 51 -32.99 -13.07 12.85
C PRO A 51 -31.67 -12.33 13.13
N ALA A 52 -30.81 -12.32 12.15
CA ALA A 52 -29.66 -11.45 12.18
C ALA A 52 -30.07 -10.06 11.68
N PHE A 53 -30.00 -9.06 12.53
CA PHE A 53 -30.03 -7.68 12.12
C PHE A 53 -28.62 -7.29 11.70
N GLY A 54 -28.52 -6.59 10.58
CA GLY A 54 -27.24 -6.10 10.09
C GLY A 54 -26.57 -5.25 11.16
N GLY A 55 -25.48 -5.75 11.71
CA GLY A 55 -24.63 -5.04 12.64
C GLY A 55 -23.54 -4.26 11.92
N ALA A 56 -23.11 -3.15 12.48
CA ALA A 56 -21.81 -2.60 12.12
C ALA A 56 -20.74 -3.65 12.41
N GLN A 57 -19.82 -3.83 11.48
CA GLN A 57 -18.62 -4.63 11.70
C GLN A 57 -17.43 -3.72 11.93
N VAL A 58 -16.44 -4.20 12.67
CA VAL A 58 -15.20 -3.50 12.94
C VAL A 58 -14.07 -4.19 12.19
N LEU A 59 -13.34 -3.42 11.38
CA LEU A 59 -12.14 -3.91 10.72
C LEU A 59 -10.91 -3.58 11.58
N THR A 60 -10.04 -4.57 11.74
CA THR A 60 -8.71 -4.40 12.29
C THR A 60 -7.70 -4.47 11.15
N PHE A 61 -7.09 -3.33 10.80
CA PHE A 61 -6.04 -3.23 9.81
C PHE A 61 -4.71 -3.06 10.54
N GLN A 62 -3.81 -4.04 10.40
CA GLN A 62 -2.52 -4.01 11.10
C GLN A 62 -1.65 -2.87 10.59
N PRO A 63 -0.81 -2.25 11.47
CA PRO A 63 0.14 -1.22 11.06
C PRO A 63 1.05 -1.70 9.94
N LEU A 64 1.38 -0.79 9.01
CA LEU A 64 2.24 -1.07 7.87
C LEU A 64 3.66 -0.57 8.14
N SER A 65 4.65 -1.41 7.89
CA SER A 65 6.06 -0.98 7.92
C SER A 65 6.42 -0.24 6.63
N ASP A 66 7.30 0.76 6.76
CA ASP A 66 7.86 1.48 5.62
C ASP A 66 8.52 0.53 4.62
N LYS A 67 8.45 0.86 3.34
CA LYS A 67 9.06 0.10 2.25
C LYS A 67 9.84 1.02 1.32
N GLN A 68 10.84 0.48 0.64
CA GLN A 68 11.50 1.14 -0.47
C GLN A 68 10.74 0.89 -1.77
N ALA A 69 10.89 1.77 -2.75
CA ALA A 69 10.31 1.56 -4.08
C ALA A 69 10.75 0.19 -4.66
N GLY A 70 9.81 -0.54 -5.25
CA GLY A 70 9.97 -1.91 -5.75
C GLY A 70 9.68 -3.01 -4.72
N GLN A 71 9.58 -2.69 -3.43
CA GLN A 71 9.26 -3.68 -2.39
C GLN A 71 7.75 -3.87 -2.24
N THR A 72 7.38 -5.02 -1.70
CA THR A 72 5.98 -5.39 -1.42
C THR A 72 5.71 -5.55 0.06
N ILE A 73 4.44 -5.43 0.45
CA ILE A 73 3.96 -5.71 1.80
C ILE A 73 2.59 -6.39 1.74
N ALA A 74 2.39 -7.41 2.56
CA ALA A 74 1.08 -8.03 2.75
C ALA A 74 0.19 -7.14 3.63
N LEU A 75 -1.06 -6.97 3.21
CA LEU A 75 -2.06 -6.19 3.92
C LEU A 75 -2.87 -7.14 4.81
N ASN A 76 -2.64 -7.07 6.12
CA ASN A 76 -3.29 -7.91 7.10
C ASN A 76 -4.50 -7.18 7.68
N VAL A 77 -5.68 -7.57 7.21
CA VAL A 77 -6.96 -7.03 7.65
C VAL A 77 -7.83 -8.17 8.16
N SER A 78 -8.54 -7.95 9.23
CA SER A 78 -9.55 -8.86 9.76
C SER A 78 -10.82 -8.11 10.12
N SER A 79 -11.95 -8.82 10.16
CA SER A 79 -13.23 -8.32 10.62
C SER A 79 -13.76 -9.17 11.75
N ASP A 80 -14.38 -8.56 12.74
CA ASP A 80 -15.10 -9.24 13.82
C ASP A 80 -16.35 -9.99 13.32
N SER A 81 -16.83 -9.66 12.11
CA SER A 81 -17.90 -10.37 11.43
C SER A 81 -17.50 -11.74 10.89
N GLY A 82 -16.20 -12.04 10.80
CA GLY A 82 -15.65 -13.23 10.13
C GLY A 82 -15.61 -13.14 8.60
N LEU A 83 -16.08 -12.04 7.99
CA LEU A 83 -15.96 -11.81 6.55
C LEU A 83 -14.50 -11.48 6.20
N SER A 84 -13.97 -12.13 5.17
CA SER A 84 -12.55 -12.10 4.83
C SER A 84 -12.23 -11.55 3.42
N THR A 85 -13.25 -11.09 2.68
CA THR A 85 -13.03 -10.50 1.36
C THR A 85 -12.90 -8.98 1.50
N PHE A 86 -11.72 -8.45 1.21
CA PHE A 86 -11.42 -7.02 1.29
C PHE A 86 -11.00 -6.47 -0.06
N SER A 87 -11.39 -5.23 -0.35
CA SER A 87 -10.82 -4.41 -1.41
C SER A 87 -9.93 -3.34 -0.82
N TYR A 88 -8.93 -2.90 -1.58
CA TYR A 88 -7.94 -1.92 -1.14
C TYR A 88 -7.88 -0.75 -2.11
N ASP A 89 -7.74 0.45 -1.57
CA ASP A 89 -7.57 1.68 -2.31
C ASP A 89 -6.54 2.59 -1.63
N SER A 90 -6.04 3.58 -2.36
CA SER A 90 -5.08 4.56 -1.86
C SER A 90 -5.46 5.96 -2.34
N ASN A 91 -5.19 6.94 -1.52
CA ASN A 91 -5.35 8.35 -1.89
C ASN A 91 -4.32 8.82 -2.96
N ASP A 92 -3.30 8.00 -3.27
CA ASP A 92 -2.35 8.25 -4.38
C ASP A 92 -1.86 6.91 -4.98
N THR A 93 -2.44 6.54 -6.12
CA THR A 93 -2.10 5.31 -6.86
C THR A 93 -0.77 5.39 -7.62
N SER A 94 -0.12 6.57 -7.69
CA SER A 94 1.23 6.70 -8.25
C SER A 94 2.31 6.23 -7.28
N VAL A 95 1.99 6.16 -5.98
CA VAL A 95 2.92 5.75 -4.91
C VAL A 95 2.80 4.26 -4.59
N VAL A 96 1.61 3.69 -4.71
CA VAL A 96 1.33 2.29 -4.39
C VAL A 96 0.33 1.67 -5.37
N SER A 97 0.51 0.39 -5.69
CA SER A 97 -0.46 -0.43 -6.42
C SER A 97 -0.81 -1.67 -5.62
N PHE A 98 -1.93 -2.31 -5.98
CA PHE A 98 -2.46 -3.47 -5.26
C PHE A 98 -2.64 -4.67 -6.18
N SER A 99 -2.35 -5.86 -5.64
CA SER A 99 -2.68 -7.16 -6.25
C SER A 99 -3.20 -8.07 -5.14
N GLY A 100 -4.53 -8.26 -5.10
CA GLY A 100 -5.18 -8.93 -3.97
C GLY A 100 -4.87 -8.21 -2.66
N ASN A 101 -4.34 -8.94 -1.68
CA ASN A 101 -3.93 -8.40 -0.38
C ASN A 101 -2.45 -7.99 -0.31
N VAL A 102 -1.80 -7.75 -1.44
CA VAL A 102 -0.40 -7.31 -1.51
C VAL A 102 -0.34 -5.91 -2.08
N ALA A 103 0.33 -4.99 -1.38
CA ALA A 103 0.68 -3.67 -1.87
C ALA A 103 2.11 -3.64 -2.38
N THR A 104 2.34 -3.01 -3.53
CA THR A 104 3.66 -2.77 -4.11
C THR A 104 3.98 -1.29 -4.04
N ALA A 105 5.10 -0.95 -3.40
CA ALA A 105 5.63 0.41 -3.33
C ALA A 105 6.20 0.82 -4.71
N LEU A 106 5.70 1.89 -5.32
CA LEU A 106 6.09 2.32 -6.66
C LEU A 106 7.06 3.51 -6.63
N LYS A 107 6.77 4.52 -5.82
CA LYS A 107 7.48 5.79 -5.79
C LYS A 107 7.56 6.31 -4.35
N VAL A 108 8.63 7.01 -4.04
CA VAL A 108 8.80 7.70 -2.74
C VAL A 108 7.61 8.61 -2.46
N GLY A 109 7.01 8.45 -1.30
CA GLY A 109 5.84 9.22 -0.89
C GLY A 109 5.19 8.67 0.37
N LYS A 110 4.16 9.37 0.84
CA LYS A 110 3.32 8.95 1.95
C LYS A 110 1.87 8.92 1.50
N VAL A 111 1.22 7.79 1.72
CA VAL A 111 -0.18 7.56 1.34
C VAL A 111 -0.99 7.00 2.50
N ILE A 112 -2.29 7.07 2.37
CA ILE A 112 -3.24 6.36 3.21
C ILE A 112 -3.81 5.20 2.38
N ILE A 113 -3.62 3.99 2.88
CA ILE A 113 -4.25 2.79 2.31
C ILE A 113 -5.53 2.51 3.08
N THR A 114 -6.63 2.36 2.36
CA THR A 114 -7.95 2.05 2.93
C THR A 114 -8.36 0.64 2.50
N ALA A 115 -8.66 -0.19 3.47
CA ALA A 115 -9.29 -1.49 3.27
C ALA A 115 -10.80 -1.34 3.44
N THR A 116 -11.57 -1.92 2.54
CA THR A 116 -13.04 -1.93 2.56
C THR A 116 -13.55 -3.36 2.55
N GLN A 117 -14.44 -3.69 3.47
CA GLN A 117 -15.28 -4.87 3.44
C GLN A 117 -16.69 -4.43 3.05
N ALA A 118 -17.19 -4.92 1.90
CA ALA A 118 -18.44 -4.44 1.31
C ALA A 118 -19.69 -4.74 2.14
N GLY A 119 -19.58 -5.62 3.12
CA GLY A 119 -20.72 -6.15 3.85
C GLY A 119 -21.37 -7.33 3.13
N GLN A 120 -21.97 -8.19 3.91
CA GLN A 120 -22.83 -9.30 3.47
C GLN A 120 -23.86 -9.48 4.56
N SER A 121 -25.14 -9.54 4.19
CA SER A 121 -26.21 -9.71 5.19
C SER A 121 -25.85 -10.81 6.20
N PRO A 122 -25.89 -10.54 7.50
CA PRO A 122 -26.49 -9.38 8.17
C PRO A 122 -25.53 -8.18 8.43
N TRP A 123 -24.30 -8.21 7.94
CA TRP A 123 -23.29 -7.20 8.22
C TRP A 123 -23.29 -6.04 7.23
N LEU A 124 -23.18 -4.81 7.73
CA LEU A 124 -23.00 -3.61 6.93
C LEU A 124 -21.56 -3.50 6.42
N SER A 125 -21.34 -2.69 5.40
CA SER A 125 -19.98 -2.37 4.94
C SER A 125 -19.17 -1.64 6.04
N ALA A 126 -17.85 -1.85 6.02
CA ALA A 126 -16.93 -1.17 6.92
C ALA A 126 -15.61 -0.87 6.23
N THR A 127 -14.87 0.11 6.73
CA THR A 127 -13.55 0.51 6.25
C THR A 127 -12.57 0.67 7.41
N ALA A 128 -11.29 0.43 7.13
CA ALA A 128 -10.19 0.76 8.01
C ALA A 128 -9.01 1.29 7.20
N SER A 129 -8.24 2.23 7.74
CA SER A 129 -7.15 2.87 6.99
C SER A 129 -5.85 2.83 7.79
N GLN A 130 -4.72 2.73 7.05
CA GLN A 130 -3.38 2.80 7.60
C GLN A 130 -2.49 3.72 6.76
N PRO A 131 -1.62 4.52 7.40
CA PRO A 131 -0.57 5.24 6.68
C PRO A 131 0.45 4.25 6.15
N PHE A 132 0.96 4.52 4.94
CA PHE A 132 2.03 3.76 4.32
C PHE A 132 3.07 4.72 3.76
N ILE A 133 4.35 4.49 4.08
CA ILE A 133 5.46 5.35 3.67
C ILE A 133 6.37 4.56 2.75
N VAL A 134 6.62 5.12 1.57
CA VAL A 134 7.65 4.62 0.65
C VAL A 134 8.87 5.51 0.75
N THR A 135 9.99 4.94 1.17
CA THR A 135 11.26 5.61 1.38
C THR A 135 12.17 5.48 0.16
N ALA A 136 13.13 6.40 0.03
CA ALA A 136 14.19 6.27 -0.96
C ALA A 136 15.13 5.11 -0.60
N THR A 137 15.66 4.44 -1.61
CA THR A 137 16.79 3.53 -1.42
C THR A 137 18.00 4.36 -0.94
N PRO A 138 18.64 4.00 0.17
CA PRO A 138 19.85 4.69 0.62
C PRO A 138 20.91 4.69 -0.48
N ARG A 139 21.48 5.86 -0.77
CA ARG A 139 22.66 5.96 -1.62
C ARG A 139 23.90 5.76 -0.75
N VAL A 140 24.81 4.95 -1.22
CA VAL A 140 26.14 4.81 -0.61
C VAL A 140 27.07 5.72 -1.37
N ASP A 141 27.83 6.55 -0.63
CA ASP A 141 28.86 7.38 -1.23
C ASP A 141 29.94 6.48 -1.85
N GLN A 142 30.43 6.88 -3.01
CA GLN A 142 31.52 6.19 -3.67
C GLN A 142 32.73 7.11 -3.83
N THR A 143 33.89 6.52 -3.88
CA THR A 143 35.16 7.20 -4.18
C THR A 143 35.67 6.74 -5.54
N ILE A 144 36.28 7.67 -6.29
CA ILE A 144 36.98 7.34 -7.53
C ILE A 144 38.48 7.45 -7.22
N THR A 145 39.19 6.38 -7.46
CA THR A 145 40.63 6.35 -7.49
C THR A 145 41.09 6.57 -8.91
N PHE A 146 41.75 7.68 -9.19
CA PHE A 146 42.27 8.03 -10.50
C PHE A 146 43.81 8.10 -10.40
N VAL A 147 44.48 7.27 -11.17
CA VAL A 147 45.94 7.19 -11.17
C VAL A 147 46.54 8.41 -11.84
N ASP A 148 47.59 8.99 -11.24
CA ASP A 148 48.30 10.15 -11.80
C ASP A 148 48.84 9.85 -13.21
N ILE A 149 48.66 10.84 -14.09
CA ILE A 149 49.11 10.74 -15.47
C ILE A 149 50.53 11.37 -15.56
N PRO A 150 51.56 10.59 -15.86
CA PRO A 150 52.88 11.15 -16.03
C PRO A 150 52.96 12.03 -17.28
N ASN A 151 53.91 13.00 -17.26
CA ASN A 151 54.14 13.85 -18.45
C ASN A 151 54.40 13.01 -19.70
N LYS A 152 53.75 13.43 -20.79
CA LYS A 152 53.87 12.76 -22.11
C LYS A 152 54.50 13.71 -23.13
N THR A 153 55.11 13.17 -24.14
CA THR A 153 55.63 13.92 -25.30
C THR A 153 54.67 13.94 -26.43
N VAL A 154 54.74 14.92 -27.34
CA VAL A 154 53.84 15.02 -28.53
C VAL A 154 53.97 13.79 -29.46
N GLN A 155 55.06 13.05 -29.37
CA GLN A 155 55.28 11.82 -30.14
C GLN A 155 54.85 10.54 -29.40
N SER A 156 54.25 10.68 -28.18
CA SER A 156 53.75 9.51 -27.45
C SER A 156 52.57 8.90 -28.19
N THR A 157 52.52 7.56 -28.22
CA THR A 157 51.34 6.84 -28.70
C THR A 157 50.15 7.05 -27.79
N ASN A 158 48.94 6.80 -28.27
CA ASN A 158 47.75 6.77 -27.46
C ASN A 158 47.95 5.86 -26.24
N PHE A 159 47.35 6.24 -25.11
CA PHE A 159 47.41 5.47 -23.87
C PHE A 159 46.05 5.51 -23.15
N ASP A 160 45.80 4.54 -22.31
CA ASP A 160 44.57 4.42 -21.56
C ASP A 160 44.72 4.97 -20.16
N LEU A 161 43.71 5.65 -19.68
CA LEU A 161 43.58 6.11 -18.31
C LEU A 161 43.12 4.97 -17.41
N ASN A 162 43.61 4.95 -16.20
CA ASN A 162 43.22 3.97 -15.20
C ASN A 162 42.51 4.65 -14.05
N ALA A 163 41.21 4.36 -13.89
CA ALA A 163 40.44 4.80 -12.75
C ALA A 163 39.47 3.69 -12.31
N SER A 164 39.20 3.63 -11.04
CA SER A 164 38.24 2.70 -10.46
C SER A 164 37.30 3.40 -9.49
N ALA A 165 36.05 2.99 -9.46
CA ALA A 165 35.07 3.43 -8.47
C ALA A 165 34.93 2.36 -7.38
N SER A 166 34.82 2.77 -6.12
CA SER A 166 34.60 1.87 -4.99
C SER A 166 33.29 1.08 -5.09
N SER A 167 32.36 1.54 -5.92
CA SER A 167 31.11 0.85 -6.25
C SER A 167 31.26 -0.27 -7.28
N GLY A 168 32.41 -0.39 -7.94
CA GLY A 168 32.61 -1.29 -9.09
C GLY A 168 31.89 -0.85 -10.37
N LEU A 169 31.27 0.31 -10.41
CA LEU A 169 30.62 0.85 -11.60
C LEU A 169 31.67 1.38 -12.59
N PRO A 170 31.38 1.33 -13.92
CA PRO A 170 32.27 1.89 -14.93
C PRO A 170 32.54 3.38 -14.69
N VAL A 171 33.80 3.78 -14.86
CA VAL A 171 34.23 5.17 -14.80
C VAL A 171 34.28 5.73 -16.23
N SER A 172 33.78 6.94 -16.42
CA SER A 172 33.87 7.69 -17.67
C SER A 172 34.80 8.87 -17.55
N PHE A 173 35.43 9.28 -18.67
CA PHE A 173 36.42 10.35 -18.70
C PHE A 173 36.00 11.49 -19.60
N ALA A 174 36.36 12.71 -19.22
CA ALA A 174 36.12 13.90 -20.02
C ALA A 174 37.21 14.96 -19.83
N VAL A 175 37.52 15.70 -20.91
CA VAL A 175 38.39 16.88 -20.83
C VAL A 175 37.62 18.00 -20.11
N VAL A 176 38.22 18.58 -19.08
CA VAL A 176 37.69 19.73 -18.35
C VAL A 176 38.24 21.05 -18.94
N SER A 177 39.52 21.07 -19.31
CA SER A 177 40.19 22.24 -19.91
C SER A 177 41.44 21.82 -20.69
N GLY A 178 41.88 22.69 -21.59
CA GLY A 178 43.02 22.45 -22.47
C GLY A 178 42.64 21.81 -23.80
N THR A 179 43.56 21.91 -24.78
CA THR A 179 43.34 21.42 -26.16
C THR A 179 44.52 20.58 -26.66
N SER A 180 45.44 20.20 -25.76
CA SER A 180 46.65 19.43 -26.11
C SER A 180 46.44 17.95 -26.20
N ALA A 181 45.27 17.46 -25.72
CA ALA A 181 44.89 16.06 -25.81
C ALA A 181 43.35 15.94 -25.90
N THR A 182 42.89 14.85 -26.49
CA THR A 182 41.50 14.40 -26.42
C THR A 182 41.40 13.12 -25.59
N VAL A 183 40.24 12.87 -25.02
CA VAL A 183 39.93 11.64 -24.26
C VAL A 183 38.60 11.07 -24.75
N GLU A 184 38.57 9.79 -25.03
CA GLU A 184 37.34 9.05 -25.25
C GLU A 184 36.70 8.65 -23.94
N SER A 185 35.41 8.40 -23.94
CA SER A 185 34.67 8.03 -22.73
C SER A 185 35.16 6.72 -22.07
N ASN A 186 35.81 5.85 -22.83
CA ASN A 186 36.44 4.61 -22.37
C ASN A 186 37.83 4.85 -21.72
N GLY A 187 38.39 6.07 -21.81
CA GLY A 187 39.65 6.46 -21.20
C GLY A 187 40.86 6.50 -22.15
N THR A 188 40.68 6.21 -23.43
CA THR A 188 41.79 6.30 -24.41
C THR A 188 42.11 7.79 -24.68
N VAL A 189 43.36 8.20 -24.47
CA VAL A 189 43.88 9.55 -24.67
C VAL A 189 44.70 9.62 -25.91
N THR A 190 44.44 10.64 -26.75
CA THR A 190 45.22 11.00 -27.92
C THR A 190 45.84 12.38 -27.69
N ILE A 191 47.17 12.48 -27.83
CA ILE A 191 47.93 13.73 -27.72
C ILE A 191 47.90 14.44 -29.06
N ILE A 192 47.46 15.73 -29.04
CA ILE A 192 47.30 16.56 -30.25
C ILE A 192 48.46 17.55 -30.36
N GLY A 193 49.00 18.05 -29.26
CA GLY A 193 50.02 19.08 -29.23
C GLY A 193 50.67 19.30 -27.87
N ALA A 194 51.61 20.22 -27.84
CA ALA A 194 52.24 20.65 -26.57
C ALA A 194 51.29 21.53 -25.77
N GLY A 195 51.21 21.34 -24.46
CA GLY A 195 50.36 22.13 -23.57
C GLY A 195 49.88 21.31 -22.37
N VAL A 196 48.94 21.87 -21.64
CA VAL A 196 48.29 21.20 -20.50
C VAL A 196 46.84 20.91 -20.81
N THR A 197 46.41 19.70 -20.53
CA THR A 197 45.02 19.30 -20.60
C THR A 197 44.62 18.66 -19.27
N THR A 198 43.50 19.14 -18.72
CA THR A 198 42.94 18.59 -17.47
C THR A 198 41.84 17.62 -17.82
N ILE A 199 41.95 16.39 -17.32
CA ILE A 199 40.97 15.32 -17.50
C ILE A 199 40.37 14.99 -16.13
N ARG A 200 39.07 14.75 -16.10
CA ARG A 200 38.35 14.20 -14.95
C ARG A 200 37.88 12.79 -15.25
N ALA A 201 37.82 12.00 -14.22
CA ALA A 201 37.14 10.73 -14.16
C ALA A 201 35.82 10.86 -13.39
#